data_e21863f19207912cda0c00cc11d2378b
#
_entry.id   e21863f19207912cda0c00cc11d2378b
#
_cell.length_a   1.000
_cell.length_b   1.000
_cell.length_c   1.000
_cell.angle_alpha   90.00
_cell.angle_beta   90.00
_cell.angle_gamma   90.00
#
_symmetry.space_group_name_H-M   'P 1'
#
loop_
_entity.id
_entity.type
_entity.pdbx_description
1 polymer ?
#
loop_
_entity_poly.entity_id
_entity_poly.type
_entity_poly.pdbx_seq_one_letter_code
_entity_poly.pdbx_strand_id
1 'polypeptide(L)'
;SDVCSSDLSKVAPAKAQQMAEEAVNHEVGTMTSNDDNAELTLVSTNPFEIIMYEYNGGDSRVSADITTYMNGYNDPRREKMFTKTTFGGLVDNGYFGIRSGIAIPGGSIAHAYSNYIVATDSKLMWMNAAEVAFLKAEGALRNWNMGGTAKEFYEQGVKLSFAQWGANGADAYLADNTSMPASYKDPAELNTYSGATSQITIKWEDGDFEKSLERIITQKWLANFPLGQEAWAEYRRTGYPMLMPVVVNNSAGVVNSARGARRLAYPQEERLNNAENYVNAVGLLGGADNMATDLWWAK
;
A
#
# COMPACT_ATOMS: atom_id res chain seq x y z
N SER A 1 4.85 12.07 12.50
CA SER A 1 6.28 12.36 12.35
C SER A 1 7.09 11.13 11.95
N ASP A 2 6.71 9.93 12.37
CA ASP A 2 7.44 8.70 12.03
C ASP A 2 7.41 8.38 10.53
N VAL A 3 6.31 8.66 9.85
CA VAL A 3 6.19 8.53 8.38
C VAL A 3 7.29 9.36 7.68
N CYS A 4 7.46 10.62 8.07
CA CYS A 4 8.50 11.47 7.51
C CYS A 4 9.91 10.96 7.80
N SER A 5 10.12 10.26 8.91
CA SER A 5 11.44 9.70 9.27
C SER A 5 11.83 8.57 8.32
N SER A 6 10.92 7.66 7.98
CA SER A 6 11.20 6.60 7.01
C SER A 6 11.51 7.15 5.61
N ASP A 7 10.81 8.19 5.15
CA ASP A 7 11.08 8.86 3.88
C ASP A 7 12.49 9.45 3.81
N LEU A 8 12.98 10.01 4.90
CA LEU A 8 14.33 10.58 4.98
C LEU A 8 15.44 9.53 5.10
N SER A 9 15.12 8.27 5.33
CA SER A 9 16.08 7.23 5.69
C SER A 9 17.23 7.05 4.68
N LYS A 10 17.02 7.35 3.40
CA LYS A 10 18.05 7.27 2.34
C LYS A 10 18.86 8.56 2.20
N VAL A 11 18.20 9.70 2.29
CA VAL A 11 18.78 11.01 1.90
C VAL A 11 19.31 11.81 3.09
N ALA A 12 18.81 11.55 4.30
CA ALA A 12 19.24 12.20 5.52
C ALA A 12 19.15 11.21 6.72
N PRO A 13 19.90 10.09 6.70
CA PRO A 13 19.71 8.99 7.67
C PRO A 13 19.89 9.40 9.12
N ALA A 14 20.86 10.26 9.45
CA ALA A 14 21.05 10.73 10.82
C ALA A 14 19.86 11.57 11.33
N LYS A 15 19.28 12.42 10.47
CA LYS A 15 18.10 13.20 10.82
C LYS A 15 16.86 12.29 10.93
N ALA A 16 16.73 11.31 10.05
CA ALA A 16 15.67 10.32 10.10
C ALA A 16 15.68 9.56 11.42
N GLN A 17 16.85 9.07 11.82
CA GLN A 17 17.03 8.38 13.09
C GLN A 17 16.68 9.29 14.28
N GLN A 18 17.22 10.49 14.33
CA GLN A 18 16.93 11.43 15.41
C GLN A 18 15.43 11.68 15.55
N MET A 19 14.73 11.98 14.46
CA MET A 19 13.29 12.26 14.47
C MET A 19 12.47 11.05 14.92
N ALA A 20 12.83 9.84 14.48
CA ALA A 20 12.15 8.62 14.87
C ALA A 20 12.34 8.32 16.36
N GLU A 21 13.58 8.44 16.86
CA GLU A 21 13.89 8.22 18.28
C GLU A 21 13.24 9.27 19.18
N GLU A 22 13.19 10.53 18.76
CA GLU A 22 12.47 11.60 19.46
C GLU A 22 10.96 11.30 19.55
N ALA A 23 10.35 10.82 18.46
CA ALA A 23 8.92 10.48 18.43
C ALA A 23 8.60 9.31 19.36
N VAL A 24 9.41 8.26 19.34
CA VAL A 24 9.22 7.07 20.19
C VAL A 24 9.42 7.39 21.68
N ASN A 25 10.35 8.27 22.00
CA ASN A 25 10.68 8.65 23.38
C ASN A 25 9.87 9.86 23.89
N HIS A 26 8.95 10.40 23.10
CA HIS A 26 8.12 11.50 23.50
C HIS A 26 7.21 11.12 24.69
N GLU A 27 6.99 12.02 25.62
CA GLU A 27 6.21 11.77 26.86
C GLU A 27 4.79 11.27 26.61
N VAL A 28 4.16 11.68 25.51
CA VAL A 28 2.82 11.22 25.09
C VAL A 28 2.88 9.80 24.53
N GLY A 29 4.04 9.36 24.05
CA GLY A 29 4.19 8.06 23.42
C GLY A 29 3.70 8.01 21.96
N THR A 30 3.66 6.80 21.41
CA THR A 30 3.16 6.49 20.06
C THR A 30 1.87 5.69 20.16
N MET A 31 1.12 5.57 19.06
CA MET A 31 -0.05 4.68 18.98
C MET A 31 0.37 3.24 19.27
N THR A 32 -0.32 2.57 20.19
CA THR A 32 -0.01 1.20 20.61
C THR A 32 -1.20 0.24 20.53
N SER A 33 -2.40 0.79 20.42
CA SER A 33 -3.65 0.03 20.29
C SER A 33 -4.56 0.62 19.23
N ASN A 34 -5.55 -0.14 18.79
CA ASN A 34 -6.54 0.37 17.83
C ASN A 34 -7.45 1.47 18.40
N ASP A 35 -7.48 1.66 19.72
CA ASP A 35 -8.18 2.78 20.35
C ASP A 35 -7.48 4.12 20.09
N ASP A 36 -6.19 4.08 19.70
CA ASP A 36 -5.41 5.26 19.34
C ASP A 36 -5.56 5.65 17.87
N ASN A 37 -6.26 4.84 17.07
CA ASN A 37 -6.41 5.08 15.63
C ASN A 37 -7.02 6.45 15.33
N ALA A 38 -6.40 7.18 14.41
CA ALA A 38 -6.94 8.44 13.89
C ALA A 38 -8.00 8.14 12.85
N GLU A 39 -9.26 8.21 13.25
CA GLU A 39 -10.42 7.87 12.45
C GLU A 39 -11.43 9.03 12.41
N LEU A 40 -12.07 9.22 11.25
CA LEU A 40 -13.23 10.10 11.11
C LEU A 40 -14.50 9.26 11.04
N THR A 41 -15.46 9.59 11.90
CA THR A 41 -16.83 9.08 11.80
C THR A 41 -17.61 10.00 10.86
N LEU A 42 -18.09 9.45 9.76
CA LEU A 42 -18.87 10.17 8.76
C LEU A 42 -20.34 10.02 9.06
N VAL A 43 -21.13 11.09 8.90
CA VAL A 43 -22.54 11.11 9.30
C VAL A 43 -23.52 11.05 8.11
N SER A 44 -23.05 11.27 6.88
CA SER A 44 -23.96 11.34 5.72
C SER A 44 -23.42 10.71 4.45
N THR A 45 -22.12 10.77 4.21
CA THR A 45 -21.50 10.26 2.97
C THR A 45 -20.12 9.72 3.26
N ASN A 46 -19.80 8.58 2.68
CA ASN A 46 -18.45 8.02 2.71
C ASN A 46 -17.82 8.13 1.32
N PRO A 47 -16.70 8.85 1.14
CA PRO A 47 -16.09 9.03 -0.17
C PRO A 47 -15.67 7.71 -0.83
N PHE A 48 -15.28 6.71 -0.05
CA PHE A 48 -14.97 5.38 -0.61
C PHE A 48 -16.23 4.65 -1.07
N GLU A 49 -17.33 4.74 -0.33
CA GLU A 49 -18.62 4.17 -0.77
C GLU A 49 -19.06 4.80 -2.10
N ILE A 50 -19.02 6.13 -2.20
CA ILE A 50 -19.37 6.84 -3.44
C ILE A 50 -18.49 6.36 -4.61
N ILE A 51 -17.16 6.32 -4.44
CA ILE A 51 -16.24 5.92 -5.50
C ILE A 51 -16.47 4.46 -5.92
N MET A 52 -16.71 3.59 -4.95
CA MET A 52 -16.81 2.14 -5.21
C MET A 52 -18.18 1.73 -5.78
N TYR A 53 -19.26 2.42 -5.42
CA TYR A 53 -20.61 1.96 -5.70
C TYR A 53 -21.50 2.94 -6.48
N GLU A 54 -21.20 4.24 -6.47
CA GLU A 54 -22.06 5.26 -7.08
C GLU A 54 -21.41 5.96 -8.28
N TYR A 55 -20.14 6.34 -8.15
CA TYR A 55 -19.44 7.08 -9.20
C TYR A 55 -19.34 6.25 -10.48
N ASN A 56 -19.83 6.82 -11.61
CA ASN A 56 -19.94 6.13 -12.90
C ASN A 56 -20.64 4.76 -12.83
N GLY A 57 -21.64 4.59 -11.95
CA GLY A 57 -22.34 3.31 -11.77
C GLY A 57 -21.52 2.26 -11.00
N GLY A 58 -20.54 2.69 -10.23
CA GLY A 58 -19.69 1.80 -9.42
C GLY A 58 -18.59 1.14 -10.25
N ASP A 59 -17.88 1.88 -11.08
CA ASP A 59 -16.82 1.36 -11.96
C ASP A 59 -15.52 1.00 -11.24
N SER A 60 -15.31 1.48 -10.01
CA SER A 60 -14.10 1.20 -9.24
C SER A 60 -14.09 -0.24 -8.70
N ARG A 61 -12.91 -0.85 -8.68
CA ARG A 61 -12.67 -2.20 -8.13
C ARG A 61 -11.35 -2.24 -7.37
N VAL A 62 -11.20 -3.21 -6.48
CA VAL A 62 -9.92 -3.44 -5.82
C VAL A 62 -8.88 -3.91 -6.83
N SER A 63 -7.61 -3.57 -6.59
CA SER A 63 -6.51 -4.01 -7.45
C SER A 63 -6.26 -5.52 -7.32
N ALA A 64 -5.91 -6.15 -8.44
CA ALA A 64 -5.44 -7.52 -8.47
C ALA A 64 -4.18 -7.71 -7.59
N ASP A 65 -3.33 -6.71 -7.49
CA ASP A 65 -2.13 -6.80 -6.69
C ASP A 65 -2.43 -7.16 -5.23
N ILE A 66 -3.32 -6.41 -4.55
CA ILE A 66 -3.63 -6.70 -3.15
C ILE A 66 -4.33 -8.04 -2.98
N THR A 67 -5.23 -8.41 -3.90
CA THR A 67 -5.92 -9.70 -3.81
C THR A 67 -5.00 -10.88 -4.05
N THR A 68 -3.98 -10.77 -4.91
CA THR A 68 -3.00 -11.86 -5.12
C THR A 68 -2.11 -12.08 -3.90
N TYR A 69 -1.68 -11.02 -3.21
CA TYR A 69 -0.96 -11.14 -1.94
C TYR A 69 -1.83 -11.83 -0.88
N MET A 70 -3.04 -11.33 -0.66
CA MET A 70 -3.92 -11.89 0.37
C MET A 70 -4.41 -13.30 0.06
N ASN A 71 -4.59 -13.66 -1.22
CA ASN A 71 -4.92 -15.02 -1.63
C ASN A 71 -3.74 -15.96 -1.40
N GLY A 72 -2.53 -15.56 -1.80
CA GLY A 72 -1.34 -16.38 -1.62
C GLY A 72 -1.01 -16.63 -0.15
N TYR A 73 -1.22 -15.65 0.70
CA TYR A 73 -1.04 -15.75 2.14
C TYR A 73 -2.22 -16.43 2.87
N ASN A 74 -3.28 -16.82 2.18
CA ASN A 74 -4.52 -17.26 2.80
C ASN A 74 -5.03 -16.30 3.89
N ASP A 75 -4.86 -15.00 3.65
CA ASP A 75 -5.10 -13.95 4.63
C ASP A 75 -6.58 -13.82 4.98
N PRO A 76 -6.99 -14.06 6.22
CA PRO A 76 -8.39 -14.01 6.60
C PRO A 76 -8.98 -12.60 6.60
N ARG A 77 -8.16 -11.52 6.60
CA ARG A 77 -8.62 -10.14 6.50
C ARG A 77 -9.33 -9.87 5.17
N ARG A 78 -8.99 -10.62 4.09
CA ARG A 78 -9.61 -10.45 2.76
C ARG A 78 -11.13 -10.60 2.79
N GLU A 79 -11.66 -11.49 3.65
CA GLU A 79 -13.11 -11.72 3.80
C GLU A 79 -13.84 -10.55 4.46
N LYS A 80 -13.10 -9.72 5.19
CA LYS A 80 -13.60 -8.51 5.85
C LYS A 80 -13.44 -7.27 4.98
N MET A 81 -12.48 -7.30 4.06
CA MET A 81 -12.14 -6.17 3.20
C MET A 81 -12.85 -6.22 1.85
N PHE A 82 -13.07 -7.41 1.28
CA PHE A 82 -13.46 -7.55 -0.12
C PHE A 82 -14.69 -8.44 -0.29
N THR A 83 -15.52 -8.07 -1.27
CA THR A 83 -16.57 -8.95 -1.77
C THR A 83 -15.95 -10.07 -2.61
N LYS A 84 -16.63 -11.20 -2.69
CA LYS A 84 -16.27 -12.23 -3.68
C LYS A 84 -16.63 -11.76 -5.08
N THR A 85 -15.95 -12.33 -6.08
CA THR A 85 -16.29 -12.13 -7.50
C THR A 85 -17.66 -12.73 -7.85
N THR A 86 -18.26 -12.21 -8.90
CA THR A 86 -19.57 -12.69 -9.42
C THR A 86 -19.47 -13.31 -10.81
N PHE A 87 -18.28 -13.75 -11.24
CA PHE A 87 -18.09 -14.45 -12.49
C PHE A 87 -18.84 -15.78 -12.47
N GLY A 88 -19.77 -15.96 -13.43
CA GLY A 88 -20.52 -17.20 -13.57
C GLY A 88 -19.65 -18.32 -14.14
N GLY A 89 -19.52 -19.43 -13.43
CA GLY A 89 -19.03 -20.71 -13.98
C GLY A 89 -17.53 -20.88 -14.17
N LEU A 90 -16.70 -19.86 -13.95
CA LEU A 90 -15.27 -19.93 -14.28
C LEU A 90 -14.34 -20.10 -13.08
N VAL A 91 -14.74 -19.69 -11.90
CA VAL A 91 -13.89 -19.79 -10.70
C VAL A 91 -14.78 -20.03 -9.49
N ASP A 92 -14.31 -20.81 -8.53
CA ASP A 92 -14.84 -20.74 -7.17
C ASP A 92 -14.91 -19.28 -6.76
N ASN A 93 -16.10 -18.76 -6.47
CA ASN A 93 -16.37 -17.39 -6.08
C ASN A 93 -15.32 -16.87 -5.06
N GLY A 94 -14.13 -16.57 -5.57
CA GLY A 94 -12.97 -16.16 -4.80
C GLY A 94 -12.83 -14.64 -4.74
N TYR A 95 -11.71 -14.18 -4.24
CA TYR A 95 -11.37 -12.75 -4.13
C TYR A 95 -10.38 -12.39 -5.22
N PHE A 96 -10.87 -11.78 -6.29
CA PHE A 96 -10.04 -11.37 -7.43
C PHE A 96 -10.30 -9.90 -7.76
N GLY A 97 -9.29 -9.07 -7.58
CA GLY A 97 -9.30 -7.68 -8.04
C GLY A 97 -9.02 -7.59 -9.53
N ILE A 98 -9.25 -6.41 -10.09
CA ILE A 98 -8.91 -6.10 -11.48
C ILE A 98 -7.45 -5.66 -11.58
N ARG A 99 -6.72 -6.12 -12.58
CA ARG A 99 -5.32 -5.72 -12.79
C ARG A 99 -5.23 -4.24 -13.17
N SER A 100 -4.35 -3.51 -12.52
CA SER A 100 -4.09 -2.10 -12.83
C SER A 100 -3.30 -1.95 -14.13
N GLY A 101 -3.55 -0.85 -14.87
CA GLY A 101 -2.80 -0.54 -16.09
C GLY A 101 -3.07 -1.50 -17.26
N ILE A 102 -4.30 -1.92 -17.44
CA ILE A 102 -4.78 -2.73 -18.57
C ILE A 102 -5.75 -1.95 -19.44
N ALA A 103 -6.10 -2.47 -20.61
CA ALA A 103 -7.33 -2.06 -21.29
C ALA A 103 -8.52 -2.57 -20.48
N ILE A 104 -9.28 -1.66 -19.87
CA ILE A 104 -10.40 -2.02 -19.01
C ILE A 104 -11.48 -2.74 -19.84
N PRO A 105 -11.92 -3.94 -19.46
CA PRO A 105 -13.01 -4.63 -20.12
C PRO A 105 -14.32 -3.88 -19.93
N GLY A 106 -15.32 -4.20 -20.75
CA GLY A 106 -16.66 -3.61 -20.64
C GLY A 106 -17.27 -3.77 -19.24
N GLY A 107 -18.14 -2.85 -18.84
CA GLY A 107 -18.68 -2.75 -17.47
C GLY A 107 -19.26 -4.05 -16.93
N SER A 108 -19.93 -4.88 -17.75
CA SER A 108 -20.47 -6.18 -17.32
C SER A 108 -19.39 -7.16 -16.84
N ILE A 109 -18.17 -7.08 -17.39
CA ILE A 109 -17.03 -7.88 -16.97
C ILE A 109 -16.34 -7.21 -15.77
N ALA A 110 -16.07 -5.90 -15.90
CA ALA A 110 -15.38 -5.16 -14.83
C ALA A 110 -16.12 -5.22 -13.50
N HIS A 111 -17.45 -5.16 -13.50
CA HIS A 111 -18.28 -5.21 -12.31
C HIS A 111 -18.31 -6.59 -11.63
N ALA A 112 -17.87 -7.66 -12.30
CA ALA A 112 -17.81 -8.99 -11.72
C ALA A 112 -16.59 -9.23 -10.79
N TYR A 113 -15.58 -8.35 -10.82
CA TYR A 113 -14.43 -8.42 -9.91
C TYR A 113 -14.80 -8.01 -8.48
N SER A 114 -13.94 -8.39 -7.54
CA SER A 114 -14.08 -8.04 -6.12
C SER A 114 -14.11 -6.53 -5.90
N ASN A 115 -14.94 -6.10 -4.95
CA ASN A 115 -15.04 -4.71 -4.54
C ASN A 115 -14.70 -4.55 -3.06
N TYR A 116 -14.41 -3.32 -2.62
CA TYR A 116 -14.20 -2.98 -1.23
C TYR A 116 -15.52 -3.02 -0.46
N ILE A 117 -15.54 -3.68 0.70
CA ILE A 117 -16.70 -3.68 1.59
C ILE A 117 -16.66 -2.40 2.42
N VAL A 118 -17.46 -1.43 2.01
CA VAL A 118 -17.59 -0.13 2.67
C VAL A 118 -19.06 0.32 2.63
N ALA A 119 -19.50 0.96 3.69
CA ALA A 119 -20.83 1.54 3.82
C ALA A 119 -20.72 3.01 4.24
N THR A 120 -21.84 3.73 4.17
CA THR A 120 -21.93 5.15 4.49
C THR A 120 -21.38 5.48 5.89
N ASP A 121 -21.60 4.60 6.87
CA ASP A 121 -21.18 4.76 8.26
C ASP A 121 -19.81 4.15 8.57
N SER A 122 -19.15 3.57 7.57
CA SER A 122 -17.78 3.07 7.76
C SER A 122 -16.83 4.21 8.12
N LYS A 123 -16.00 3.99 9.11
CA LYS A 123 -15.01 4.99 9.54
C LYS A 123 -13.97 5.23 8.46
N LEU A 124 -13.60 6.48 8.28
CA LEU A 124 -12.50 6.87 7.41
C LEU A 124 -11.20 6.88 8.21
N MET A 125 -10.32 5.93 7.95
CA MET A 125 -9.01 5.83 8.57
C MET A 125 -8.06 6.91 8.02
N TRP A 126 -7.32 7.58 8.89
CA TRP A 126 -6.24 8.50 8.54
C TRP A 126 -4.87 7.95 8.92
N MET A 127 -4.77 7.34 10.09
CA MET A 127 -3.55 6.67 10.56
C MET A 127 -3.95 5.60 11.56
N ASN A 128 -3.29 4.44 11.49
CA ASN A 128 -3.59 3.33 12.40
C ASN A 128 -2.37 2.90 13.22
N ALA A 129 -2.63 2.28 14.36
CA ALA A 129 -1.59 1.79 15.25
C ALA A 129 -0.72 0.68 14.60
N ALA A 130 -1.29 -0.08 13.67
CA ALA A 130 -0.53 -1.09 12.91
C ALA A 130 0.56 -0.42 12.06
N GLU A 131 0.25 0.70 11.41
CA GLU A 131 1.23 1.48 10.65
C GLU A 131 2.40 1.93 11.54
N VAL A 132 2.09 2.50 12.71
CA VAL A 132 3.11 2.94 13.67
C VAL A 132 4.00 1.77 14.11
N ALA A 133 3.41 0.60 14.35
CA ALA A 133 4.18 -0.61 14.68
C ALA A 133 5.14 -1.01 13.53
N PHE A 134 4.69 -0.95 12.26
CA PHE A 134 5.56 -1.23 11.11
C PHE A 134 6.64 -0.18 10.91
N LEU A 135 6.37 1.10 11.17
CA LEU A 135 7.39 2.16 11.16
C LEU A 135 8.47 1.91 12.23
N LYS A 136 8.06 1.50 13.42
CA LYS A 136 9.01 1.08 14.48
C LYS A 136 9.79 -0.17 14.10
N ALA A 137 9.16 -1.14 13.42
CA ALA A 137 9.83 -2.32 12.91
C ALA A 137 10.94 -1.96 11.92
N GLU A 138 10.68 -1.05 10.98
CA GLU A 138 11.69 -0.55 10.06
C GLU A 138 12.81 0.23 10.79
N GLY A 139 12.46 1.13 11.72
CA GLY A 139 13.44 1.84 12.52
C GLY A 139 14.38 0.89 13.29
N ALA A 140 13.82 -0.13 13.95
CA ALA A 140 14.59 -1.16 14.64
C ALA A 140 15.45 -2.02 13.68
N LEU A 141 14.94 -2.33 12.48
CA LEU A 141 15.70 -3.01 11.42
C LEU A 141 16.92 -2.19 10.97
N ARG A 142 16.82 -0.85 11.03
CA ARG A 142 17.91 0.11 10.76
C ARG A 142 18.83 0.33 11.95
N ASN A 143 18.65 -0.42 13.04
CA ASN A 143 19.36 -0.26 14.31
C ASN A 143 19.10 1.07 15.02
N TRP A 144 17.95 1.70 14.80
CA TRP A 144 17.51 2.86 15.58
C TRP A 144 16.88 2.40 16.91
N ASN A 145 16.97 3.23 17.94
CA ASN A 145 16.41 2.90 19.24
C ASN A 145 14.89 3.10 19.28
N MET A 146 14.15 2.06 18.86
CA MET A 146 12.68 2.08 18.83
C MET A 146 12.02 1.50 20.08
N GLY A 147 12.81 1.09 21.09
CA GLY A 147 12.29 0.50 22.33
C GLY A 147 11.92 -0.99 22.23
N GLY A 148 12.34 -1.68 21.17
CA GLY A 148 12.13 -3.10 20.95
C GLY A 148 12.78 -3.58 19.66
N THR A 149 12.57 -4.84 19.29
CA THR A 149 13.13 -5.46 18.09
C THR A 149 12.24 -5.27 16.87
N ALA A 150 12.83 -5.36 15.68
CA ALA A 150 12.09 -5.31 14.42
C ALA A 150 11.02 -6.40 14.34
N LYS A 151 11.34 -7.61 14.80
CA LYS A 151 10.41 -8.74 14.89
C LYS A 151 9.21 -8.45 15.77
N GLU A 152 9.43 -7.95 16.99
CA GLU A 152 8.35 -7.65 17.93
C GLU A 152 7.36 -6.64 17.35
N PHE A 153 7.86 -5.56 16.76
CA PHE A 153 7.02 -4.54 16.15
C PHE A 153 6.32 -5.02 14.87
N TYR A 154 6.98 -5.83 14.05
CA TYR A 154 6.37 -6.47 12.89
C TYR A 154 5.18 -7.35 13.30
N GLU A 155 5.37 -8.23 14.28
CA GLU A 155 4.32 -9.11 14.79
C GLU A 155 3.19 -8.32 15.45
N GLN A 156 3.52 -7.25 16.17
CA GLN A 156 2.53 -6.33 16.74
C GLN A 156 1.70 -5.65 15.64
N GLY A 157 2.31 -5.15 14.58
CA GLY A 157 1.62 -4.52 13.46
C GLY A 157 0.62 -5.47 12.78
N VAL A 158 1.01 -6.72 12.53
CA VAL A 158 0.11 -7.74 12.00
C VAL A 158 -1.07 -7.99 12.94
N LYS A 159 -0.83 -8.18 14.23
CA LYS A 159 -1.88 -8.42 15.23
C LYS A 159 -2.87 -7.26 15.34
N LEU A 160 -2.36 -6.03 15.34
CA LEU A 160 -3.20 -4.83 15.34
C LEU A 160 -4.07 -4.75 14.08
N SER A 161 -3.50 -5.02 12.91
CA SER A 161 -4.27 -5.05 11.66
C SER A 161 -5.35 -6.14 11.66
N PHE A 162 -5.06 -7.35 12.16
CA PHE A 162 -6.05 -8.40 12.30
C PHE A 162 -7.21 -7.97 13.21
N ALA A 163 -6.87 -7.40 14.37
CA ALA A 163 -7.88 -6.90 15.32
C ALA A 163 -8.73 -5.76 14.73
N GLN A 164 -8.10 -4.82 14.00
CA GLN A 164 -8.81 -3.73 13.31
C GLN A 164 -9.87 -4.24 12.33
N TRP A 165 -9.57 -5.31 11.59
CA TRP A 165 -10.50 -5.91 10.63
C TRP A 165 -11.40 -6.99 11.25
N GLY A 166 -11.29 -7.26 12.54
CA GLY A 166 -12.07 -8.32 13.21
C GLY A 166 -11.75 -9.72 12.64
N ALA A 167 -10.53 -9.93 12.18
CA ALA A 167 -10.05 -11.21 11.69
C ALA A 167 -9.37 -12.01 12.80
N ASN A 168 -9.52 -13.33 12.76
CA ASN A 168 -8.90 -14.24 13.72
C ASN A 168 -7.67 -14.92 13.11
N GLY A 169 -6.83 -15.54 13.96
CA GLY A 169 -5.73 -16.40 13.52
C GLY A 169 -4.41 -15.69 13.26
N ALA A 170 -4.19 -14.48 13.81
CA ALA A 170 -2.94 -13.72 13.62
C ALA A 170 -1.68 -14.52 14.01
N ASP A 171 -1.70 -15.30 15.10
CA ASP A 171 -0.53 -16.10 15.52
C ASP A 171 -0.21 -17.24 14.54
N ALA A 172 -1.24 -17.91 14.00
CA ALA A 172 -1.05 -18.94 12.99
C ALA A 172 -0.54 -18.33 11.66
N TYR A 173 -1.06 -17.16 11.28
CA TYR A 173 -0.59 -16.39 10.13
C TYR A 173 0.89 -16.00 10.28
N LEU A 174 1.28 -15.47 11.43
CA LEU A 174 2.68 -15.11 11.73
C LEU A 174 3.64 -16.30 11.80
N ALA A 175 3.14 -17.50 12.05
CA ALA A 175 3.94 -18.72 12.06
C ALA A 175 4.18 -19.32 10.66
N ASP A 176 3.45 -18.86 9.64
CA ASP A 176 3.51 -19.39 8.28
C ASP A 176 4.79 -18.94 7.56
N ASN A 177 5.64 -19.91 7.26
CA ASN A 177 6.92 -19.73 6.54
C ASN A 177 6.88 -20.33 5.13
N THR A 178 5.71 -20.64 4.60
CA THR A 178 5.53 -21.31 3.30
C THR A 178 4.69 -20.54 2.33
N SER A 179 3.66 -19.85 2.81
CA SER A 179 2.78 -19.06 1.95
C SER A 179 3.49 -17.83 1.40
N MET A 180 3.28 -17.57 0.12
CA MET A 180 3.84 -16.47 -0.65
C MET A 180 2.75 -15.85 -1.52
N PRO A 181 2.92 -14.61 -2.03
CA PRO A 181 1.99 -14.00 -2.96
C PRO A 181 1.68 -14.94 -4.13
N ALA A 182 0.40 -15.08 -4.48
CA ALA A 182 -0.03 -15.95 -5.55
C ALA A 182 0.28 -15.34 -6.93
N SER A 183 0.36 -16.17 -7.97
CA SER A 183 0.29 -15.69 -9.33
C SER A 183 -1.13 -15.19 -9.66
N TYR A 184 -1.24 -14.12 -10.42
CA TYR A 184 -2.55 -13.60 -10.83
C TYR A 184 -3.10 -14.36 -12.03
N LYS A 185 -4.12 -15.16 -11.79
CA LYS A 185 -4.94 -15.75 -12.84
C LYS A 185 -6.23 -14.93 -12.97
N ASP A 186 -6.36 -14.22 -14.08
CA ASP A 186 -7.52 -13.37 -14.34
C ASP A 186 -8.78 -14.23 -14.52
N PRO A 187 -9.83 -14.05 -13.70
CA PRO A 187 -11.07 -14.80 -13.85
C PRO A 187 -11.80 -14.54 -15.19
N ALA A 188 -11.55 -13.40 -15.83
CA ALA A 188 -12.06 -13.09 -17.17
C ALA A 188 -11.16 -13.62 -18.29
N GLU A 189 -10.02 -14.24 -17.99
CA GLU A 189 -9.01 -14.76 -18.92
C GLU A 189 -8.41 -13.74 -19.91
N LEU A 190 -8.53 -12.43 -19.61
CA LEU A 190 -8.09 -11.35 -20.49
C LEU A 190 -6.70 -10.80 -20.11
N ASN A 191 -6.36 -10.78 -18.83
CA ASN A 191 -5.21 -10.05 -18.30
C ASN A 191 -4.41 -10.85 -17.26
N THR A 192 -4.35 -12.16 -17.38
CA THR A 192 -3.53 -13.03 -16.53
C THR A 192 -2.07 -12.57 -16.54
N TYR A 193 -1.41 -12.60 -15.38
CA TYR A 193 0.00 -12.28 -15.23
C TYR A 193 0.80 -13.53 -14.90
N SER A 194 1.72 -13.89 -15.77
CA SER A 194 2.62 -15.05 -15.63
C SER A 194 4.07 -14.66 -15.32
N GLY A 195 4.32 -13.39 -15.04
CA GLY A 195 5.67 -12.91 -14.68
C GLY A 195 6.04 -13.23 -13.24
N ALA A 196 7.21 -12.72 -12.84
CA ALA A 196 7.72 -12.92 -11.48
C ALA A 196 6.81 -12.25 -10.44
N THR A 197 6.56 -12.97 -9.34
CA THR A 197 5.89 -12.49 -8.14
C THR A 197 6.88 -12.46 -6.99
N SER A 198 6.57 -11.69 -5.95
CA SER A 198 7.34 -11.71 -4.71
C SER A 198 7.39 -13.13 -4.12
N GLN A 199 8.52 -13.49 -3.56
CA GLN A 199 8.74 -14.75 -2.86
C GLN A 199 8.82 -14.55 -1.34
N ILE A 200 8.39 -13.37 -0.87
CA ILE A 200 8.44 -13.07 0.56
C ILE A 200 7.38 -13.84 1.34
N THR A 201 7.81 -14.54 2.38
CA THR A 201 6.93 -15.26 3.31
C THR A 201 6.46 -14.34 4.44
N ILE A 202 5.47 -14.81 5.22
CA ILE A 202 4.88 -14.04 6.32
C ILE A 202 5.79 -14.08 7.56
N LYS A 203 6.25 -15.29 7.94
CA LYS A 203 7.03 -15.47 9.15
C LYS A 203 8.30 -14.63 9.13
N TRP A 204 8.58 -13.95 10.24
CA TRP A 204 9.81 -13.20 10.41
C TRP A 204 11.04 -14.07 10.31
N GLU A 205 12.04 -13.63 9.56
CA GLU A 205 13.35 -14.26 9.41
C GLU A 205 14.42 -13.17 9.55
N ASP A 206 15.43 -13.46 10.37
CA ASP A 206 16.55 -12.56 10.60
C ASP A 206 17.66 -12.77 9.54
N GLY A 207 18.55 -11.78 9.41
CA GLY A 207 19.82 -11.91 8.69
C GLY A 207 19.85 -11.31 7.28
N ASP A 208 18.72 -10.91 6.71
CA ASP A 208 18.66 -10.25 5.40
C ASP A 208 17.82 -8.96 5.52
N PHE A 209 18.50 -7.83 5.41
CA PHE A 209 17.87 -6.50 5.54
C PHE A 209 16.77 -6.29 4.49
N GLU A 210 17.04 -6.59 3.22
CA GLU A 210 16.10 -6.33 2.13
C GLU A 210 14.86 -7.22 2.23
N LYS A 211 15.02 -8.50 2.57
CA LYS A 211 13.87 -9.38 2.81
C LYS A 211 13.05 -8.95 4.02
N SER A 212 13.72 -8.52 5.08
CA SER A 212 13.02 -8.02 6.27
C SER A 212 12.27 -6.73 5.96
N LEU A 213 12.87 -5.82 5.18
CA LEU A 213 12.22 -4.59 4.74
C LEU A 213 11.01 -4.90 3.83
N GLU A 214 11.18 -5.77 2.83
CA GLU A 214 10.08 -6.21 1.97
C GLU A 214 8.92 -6.78 2.80
N ARG A 215 9.21 -7.60 3.80
CA ARG A 215 8.21 -8.20 4.68
C ARG A 215 7.46 -7.14 5.49
N ILE A 216 8.17 -6.18 6.08
CA ILE A 216 7.58 -5.06 6.83
C ILE A 216 6.66 -4.23 5.91
N ILE A 217 7.19 -3.78 4.77
CA ILE A 217 6.44 -2.89 3.86
C ILE A 217 5.24 -3.61 3.24
N THR A 218 5.36 -4.89 2.92
CA THR A 218 4.23 -5.69 2.42
C THR A 218 3.10 -5.75 3.47
N GLN A 219 3.40 -6.04 4.72
CA GLN A 219 2.37 -6.09 5.75
C GLN A 219 1.84 -4.71 6.14
N LYS A 220 2.68 -3.66 6.13
CA LYS A 220 2.25 -2.26 6.27
C LYS A 220 1.25 -1.89 5.17
N TRP A 221 1.54 -2.24 3.91
CA TRP A 221 0.65 -1.99 2.78
C TRP A 221 -0.71 -2.66 2.93
N LEU A 222 -0.74 -3.94 3.35
CA LEU A 222 -2.00 -4.65 3.63
C LEU A 222 -2.78 -4.03 4.79
N ALA A 223 -2.09 -3.59 5.85
CA ALA A 223 -2.69 -2.97 7.02
C ALA A 223 -3.27 -1.58 6.73
N ASN A 224 -2.60 -0.82 5.85
CA ASN A 224 -2.98 0.55 5.49
C ASN A 224 -4.10 0.63 4.44
N PHE A 225 -4.60 -0.49 3.91
CA PHE A 225 -5.75 -0.41 3.01
C PHE A 225 -6.95 0.27 3.70
N PRO A 226 -7.59 1.27 3.09
CA PRO A 226 -7.48 1.76 1.71
C PRO A 226 -6.63 3.05 1.53
N LEU A 227 -5.65 3.33 2.37
CA LEU A 227 -4.81 4.54 2.32
C LEU A 227 -3.81 4.51 1.14
N GLY A 228 -4.31 4.68 -0.08
CA GLY A 228 -3.52 4.53 -1.31
C GLY A 228 -2.37 5.53 -1.47
N GLN A 229 -2.48 6.73 -0.93
CA GLN A 229 -1.43 7.76 -1.01
C GLN A 229 -0.18 7.35 -0.22
N GLU A 230 -0.38 6.84 1.01
CA GLU A 230 0.70 6.32 1.83
C GLU A 230 1.35 5.09 1.18
N ALA A 231 0.54 4.16 0.69
CA ALA A 231 1.02 2.98 -0.03
C ALA A 231 1.87 3.35 -1.26
N TRP A 232 1.47 4.40 -2.01
CA TRP A 232 2.24 4.89 -3.14
C TRP A 232 3.53 5.60 -2.72
N ALA A 233 3.55 6.33 -1.61
CA ALA A 233 4.77 6.91 -1.05
C ALA A 233 5.79 5.82 -0.69
N GLU A 234 5.36 4.80 0.04
CA GLU A 234 6.20 3.66 0.42
C GLU A 234 6.74 2.89 -0.80
N TYR A 235 5.89 2.60 -1.78
CA TYR A 235 6.31 1.95 -3.01
C TYR A 235 7.39 2.77 -3.77
N ARG A 236 7.22 4.08 -3.85
CA ARG A 236 8.23 4.95 -4.50
C ARG A 236 9.56 4.96 -3.75
N ARG A 237 9.53 4.91 -2.43
CA ARG A 237 10.70 4.91 -1.56
C ARG A 237 11.45 3.58 -1.58
N THR A 238 10.73 2.47 -1.49
CA THR A 238 11.30 1.14 -1.24
C THR A 238 11.30 0.22 -2.47
N GLY A 239 10.35 0.40 -3.37
CA GLY A 239 10.06 -0.55 -4.45
C GLY A 239 9.13 -1.69 -4.01
N TYR A 240 8.72 -1.73 -2.75
CA TYR A 240 7.83 -2.75 -2.19
C TYR A 240 6.41 -2.22 -1.93
N PRO A 241 5.37 -3.08 -2.00
CA PRO A 241 5.44 -4.48 -2.44
C PRO A 241 5.76 -4.60 -3.93
N MET A 242 6.20 -5.78 -4.39
CA MET A 242 6.37 -6.05 -5.82
C MET A 242 4.99 -6.04 -6.50
N LEU A 243 4.77 -5.09 -7.42
CA LEU A 243 3.51 -4.91 -8.13
C LEU A 243 3.61 -5.43 -9.58
N MET A 244 2.48 -5.81 -10.15
CA MET A 244 2.40 -6.22 -11.55
C MET A 244 2.67 -5.02 -12.48
N PRO A 245 3.50 -5.18 -13.52
CA PRO A 245 3.77 -4.13 -14.50
C PRO A 245 2.53 -3.67 -15.25
N VAL A 246 2.49 -2.40 -15.59
CA VAL A 246 1.46 -1.82 -16.47
C VAL A 246 1.57 -2.43 -17.88
N VAL A 247 0.44 -2.87 -18.44
CA VAL A 247 0.35 -3.43 -19.79
C VAL A 247 0.09 -2.32 -20.83
N VAL A 248 -0.88 -1.46 -20.56
CA VAL A 248 -1.25 -0.34 -21.41
C VAL A 248 -0.63 0.93 -20.86
N ASN A 249 0.48 1.35 -21.46
CA ASN A 249 1.24 2.52 -21.04
C ASN A 249 1.11 3.64 -22.09
N ASN A 250 0.25 4.61 -21.82
CA ASN A 250 -0.03 5.74 -22.70
C ASN A 250 0.95 6.92 -22.51
N SER A 251 2.05 6.74 -21.78
CA SER A 251 3.01 7.82 -21.53
C SER A 251 4.00 8.08 -22.68
N ALA A 252 3.83 7.43 -23.83
CA ALA A 252 4.77 7.49 -24.96
C ALA A 252 6.22 7.14 -24.56
N GLY A 253 6.39 6.20 -23.63
CA GLY A 253 7.70 5.73 -23.18
C GLY A 253 8.33 6.56 -22.05
N VAL A 254 7.65 7.62 -21.58
CA VAL A 254 8.16 8.47 -20.49
C VAL A 254 8.19 7.72 -19.17
N VAL A 255 7.09 7.00 -18.83
CA VAL A 255 6.98 6.26 -17.57
C VAL A 255 7.38 4.79 -17.81
N ASN A 256 8.25 4.26 -16.97
CA ASN A 256 8.59 2.83 -16.99
C ASN A 256 7.41 1.99 -16.48
N SER A 257 6.96 1.01 -17.27
CA SER A 257 5.79 0.18 -16.95
C SER A 257 5.94 -0.67 -15.69
N ALA A 258 7.17 -1.04 -15.31
CA ALA A 258 7.43 -1.83 -14.10
C ALA A 258 7.52 -0.95 -12.84
N ARG A 259 7.99 0.30 -12.98
CA ARG A 259 8.13 1.23 -11.83
C ARG A 259 6.90 2.09 -11.59
N GLY A 260 6.04 2.25 -12.61
CA GLY A 260 4.89 3.13 -12.54
C GLY A 260 5.25 4.62 -12.43
N ALA A 261 4.25 5.44 -12.17
CA ALA A 261 4.43 6.88 -11.97
C ALA A 261 5.18 7.17 -10.66
N ARG A 262 6.16 8.08 -10.73
CA ARG A 262 7.02 8.46 -9.59
C ARG A 262 6.57 9.75 -8.91
N ARG A 263 5.84 10.60 -9.62
CA ARG A 263 5.25 11.86 -9.13
C ARG A 263 4.13 12.30 -10.07
N LEU A 264 3.37 13.28 -9.65
CA LEU A 264 2.54 14.06 -10.57
C LEU A 264 3.37 15.21 -11.13
N ALA A 265 3.17 15.57 -12.39
CA ALA A 265 3.74 16.81 -12.95
C ALA A 265 3.13 18.04 -12.26
N TYR A 266 3.82 19.16 -12.28
CA TYR A 266 3.24 20.40 -11.77
C TYR A 266 1.99 20.78 -12.58
N PRO A 267 0.96 21.37 -11.95
CA PRO A 267 -0.23 21.87 -12.66
C PRO A 267 0.14 22.86 -13.76
N GLN A 268 -0.67 22.88 -14.81
CA GLN A 268 -0.44 23.81 -15.93
C GLN A 268 -0.52 25.27 -15.49
N GLU A 269 -1.35 25.56 -14.51
CA GLU A 269 -1.52 26.89 -13.92
C GLU A 269 -0.21 27.46 -13.38
N GLU A 270 0.64 26.62 -12.79
CA GLU A 270 1.97 27.04 -12.32
C GLU A 270 2.86 27.53 -13.47
N ARG A 271 2.82 26.83 -14.60
CA ARG A 271 3.56 27.23 -15.80
C ARG A 271 3.10 28.56 -16.38
N LEU A 272 1.78 28.83 -16.32
CA LEU A 272 1.17 30.00 -16.94
C LEU A 272 1.20 31.23 -16.02
N ASN A 273 0.93 31.04 -14.74
CA ASN A 273 0.67 32.14 -13.80
C ASN A 273 1.82 32.36 -12.80
N ASN A 274 2.77 31.40 -12.69
CA ASN A 274 3.87 31.43 -11.73
C ASN A 274 5.18 30.94 -12.37
N ALA A 275 5.44 31.37 -13.59
CA ALA A 275 6.51 30.81 -14.45
C ALA A 275 7.91 30.85 -13.82
N GLU A 276 8.25 31.92 -13.10
CA GLU A 276 9.56 32.06 -12.44
C GLU A 276 9.78 30.99 -11.35
N ASN A 277 8.80 30.86 -10.44
CA ASN A 277 8.87 29.85 -9.39
C ASN A 277 8.75 28.43 -9.94
N TYR A 278 7.97 28.23 -11.02
CA TYR A 278 7.92 26.95 -11.73
C TYR A 278 9.30 26.54 -12.26
N VAL A 279 10.02 27.43 -12.94
CA VAL A 279 11.37 27.15 -13.46
C VAL A 279 12.33 26.80 -12.32
N ASN A 280 12.29 27.55 -11.22
CA ASN A 280 13.08 27.29 -10.03
C ASN A 280 12.76 25.90 -9.43
N ALA A 281 11.49 25.56 -9.27
CA ALA A 281 11.03 24.30 -8.74
C ALA A 281 11.45 23.11 -9.63
N VAL A 282 11.36 23.23 -10.95
CA VAL A 282 11.86 22.22 -11.91
C VAL A 282 13.37 22.04 -11.78
N GLY A 283 14.11 23.12 -11.59
CA GLY A 283 15.56 23.06 -11.34
C GLY A 283 15.92 22.21 -10.09
N LEU A 284 15.10 22.29 -9.06
CA LEU A 284 15.30 21.51 -7.81
C LEU A 284 14.93 20.02 -7.96
N LEU A 285 14.10 19.63 -8.94
CA LEU A 285 13.76 18.22 -9.16
C LEU A 285 14.96 17.38 -9.57
N GLY A 286 15.95 17.98 -10.24
CA GLY A 286 17.07 17.26 -10.82
C GLY A 286 16.66 16.33 -11.97
N GLY A 287 15.59 16.66 -12.68
CA GLY A 287 15.05 15.94 -13.82
C GLY A 287 13.89 16.71 -14.46
N ALA A 288 13.33 16.18 -15.54
CA ALA A 288 12.21 16.81 -16.24
C ALA A 288 10.94 16.83 -15.37
N ASP A 289 10.09 17.84 -15.56
CA ASP A 289 8.78 17.90 -14.96
C ASP A 289 7.80 16.94 -15.65
N ASN A 290 7.92 15.68 -15.30
CA ASN A 290 7.06 14.60 -15.77
C ASN A 290 6.88 13.51 -14.69
N MET A 291 6.06 12.52 -14.99
CA MET A 291 5.71 11.45 -14.05
C MET A 291 6.82 10.40 -13.84
N ALA A 292 7.94 10.45 -14.59
CA ALA A 292 9.03 9.49 -14.44
C ALA A 292 10.14 9.96 -13.49
N THR A 293 10.19 11.26 -13.17
CA THR A 293 11.22 11.84 -12.31
C THR A 293 10.97 11.50 -10.85
N ASP A 294 11.93 10.87 -10.20
CA ASP A 294 11.84 10.57 -8.77
C ASP A 294 11.88 11.86 -7.94
N LEU A 295 11.11 11.89 -6.87
CA LEU A 295 11.25 12.90 -5.83
C LEU A 295 12.57 12.72 -5.08
N TRP A 296 13.10 13.79 -4.51
CA TRP A 296 14.41 13.80 -3.88
C TRP A 296 14.58 12.74 -2.78
N TRP A 297 13.54 12.43 -2.04
CA TRP A 297 13.54 11.43 -0.96
C TRP A 297 13.38 9.98 -1.47
N ALA A 298 12.92 9.79 -2.70
CA ALA A 298 12.71 8.47 -3.31
C ALA A 298 13.87 8.02 -4.24
N LYS A 299 14.96 8.80 -4.31
CA LYS A 299 16.13 8.51 -5.14
C LYS A 299 17.03 7.42 -4.57
#